data_e93b44f886af792aea20e4713c02e07b
#
_entry.id   e93b44f886af792aea20e4713c02e07b
#
_cell.length_a   1.000
_cell.length_b   1.000
_cell.length_c   1.000
_cell.angle_alpha   90.00
_cell.angle_beta   90.00
_cell.angle_gamma   90.00
#
_symmetry.space_group_name_H-M   'P 1'
#
loop_
_entity.id
_entity.type
_entity.pdbx_description
1 polymer ?
#
loop_
_entity_poly.entity_id
_entity_poly.type
_entity_poly.pdbx_seq_one_letter_code
_entity_poly.pdbx_strand_id
1 'polypeptide(L)'
;LYHHSSDMFFHLLELLQTVFMAAKTRPKDLIQLDETREQQVDYFSSNQMVGAVGYVDLYAGNLKGLRAKLPALKQLGVTYLHLMPLFTCPENNSDGGYAVSDFRSVRADLGTMD
;
A
#
# COMPACT_ATOMS: atom_id res chain seq x y z
N LEU A 1 15.05 -18.97 12.83
CA LEU A 1 14.44 -17.93 13.67
C LEU A 1 13.24 -18.47 14.46
N TYR A 2 12.38 -19.31 13.90
CA TYR A 2 11.10 -19.75 14.47
C TYR A 2 11.05 -21.21 14.90
N HIS A 3 12.14 -21.96 14.85
CA HIS A 3 12.16 -23.42 15.09
C HIS A 3 11.79 -23.83 16.53
N HIS A 4 11.76 -22.89 17.47
CA HIS A 4 11.29 -23.10 18.84
C HIS A 4 9.81 -22.70 19.06
N SER A 5 9.14 -22.15 18.04
CA SER A 5 7.73 -21.78 18.14
C SER A 5 6.88 -23.00 17.83
N SER A 6 6.13 -23.51 18.82
CA SER A 6 5.26 -24.68 18.67
C SER A 6 4.05 -24.42 17.75
N ASP A 7 3.74 -23.15 17.48
CA ASP A 7 2.62 -22.68 16.68
C ASP A 7 3.01 -22.20 15.26
N MET A 8 4.31 -22.29 14.92
CA MET A 8 4.83 -21.83 13.60
C MET A 8 4.04 -22.45 12.43
N PHE A 9 3.77 -23.75 12.46
CA PHE A 9 3.06 -24.44 11.39
C PHE A 9 1.60 -23.97 11.28
N PHE A 10 0.97 -23.66 12.42
CA PHE A 10 -0.38 -23.11 12.44
C PHE A 10 -0.41 -21.75 11.74
N HIS A 11 0.47 -20.83 12.10
CA HIS A 11 0.55 -19.52 11.49
C HIS A 11 0.98 -19.57 10.01
N LEU A 12 1.85 -20.51 9.63
CA LEU A 12 2.20 -20.74 8.24
C LEU A 12 0.97 -21.19 7.43
N LEU A 13 0.16 -22.09 8.00
CA LEU A 13 -1.06 -22.56 7.36
C LEU A 13 -2.08 -21.43 7.19
N GLU A 14 -2.28 -20.61 8.21
CA GLU A 14 -3.15 -19.41 8.13
C GLU A 14 -2.69 -18.44 7.05
N LEU A 15 -1.37 -18.19 6.97
CA LEU A 15 -0.79 -17.34 5.92
C LEU A 15 -1.06 -17.91 4.53
N LEU A 16 -0.81 -19.20 4.32
CA LEU A 16 -1.03 -19.86 3.04
C LEU A 16 -2.52 -19.86 2.64
N GLN A 17 -3.42 -20.09 3.60
CA GLN A 17 -4.87 -19.98 3.37
C GLN A 17 -5.27 -18.55 2.98
N THR A 18 -4.73 -17.53 3.65
CA THR A 18 -4.98 -16.13 3.34
C THR A 18 -4.53 -15.78 1.92
N VAL A 19 -3.31 -16.17 1.55
CA VAL A 19 -2.76 -15.97 0.20
C VAL A 19 -3.61 -16.68 -0.85
N PHE A 20 -3.99 -17.94 -0.61
CA PHE A 20 -4.84 -18.70 -1.52
C PHE A 20 -6.21 -18.04 -1.72
N MET A 21 -6.86 -17.61 -0.63
CA MET A 21 -8.15 -16.94 -0.71
C MET A 21 -8.05 -15.60 -1.43
N ALA A 22 -7.00 -14.80 -1.16
CA ALA A 22 -6.76 -13.55 -1.86
C ALA A 22 -6.56 -13.76 -3.37
N ALA A 23 -5.78 -14.77 -3.77
CA ALA A 23 -5.60 -15.12 -5.18
C ALA A 23 -6.91 -15.57 -5.83
N LYS A 24 -7.70 -16.42 -5.15
CA LYS A 24 -8.99 -16.94 -5.66
C LYS A 24 -10.05 -15.85 -5.84
N THR A 25 -10.06 -14.86 -4.95
CA THR A 25 -11.06 -13.77 -4.96
C THR A 25 -10.59 -12.54 -5.73
N ARG A 26 -9.38 -12.58 -6.31
CA ARG A 26 -8.82 -11.44 -7.07
C ARG A 26 -9.73 -11.10 -8.27
N PRO A 27 -10.10 -9.83 -8.47
CA PRO A 27 -10.89 -9.37 -9.60
C PRO A 27 -10.23 -9.73 -10.94
N LYS A 28 -11.04 -10.10 -11.94
CA LYS A 28 -10.54 -10.56 -13.25
C LYS A 28 -9.77 -9.49 -14.01
N ASP A 29 -10.17 -8.24 -13.92
CA ASP A 29 -9.47 -7.08 -14.51
C ASP A 29 -8.08 -6.90 -13.91
N LEU A 30 -7.90 -7.15 -12.61
CA LEU A 30 -6.60 -7.12 -11.96
C LEU A 30 -5.73 -8.33 -12.37
N ILE A 31 -6.32 -9.52 -12.54
CA ILE A 31 -5.57 -10.68 -13.05
C ILE A 31 -5.04 -10.37 -14.47
N GLN A 32 -5.90 -9.86 -15.34
CA GLN A 32 -5.49 -9.48 -16.70
C GLN A 32 -4.42 -8.38 -16.72
N LEU A 33 -4.51 -7.43 -15.79
CA LEU A 33 -3.48 -6.40 -15.62
C LEU A 33 -2.15 -7.00 -15.18
N ASP A 34 -2.16 -7.94 -14.24
CA ASP A 34 -0.96 -8.64 -13.76
C ASP A 34 -0.30 -9.42 -14.92
N GLU A 35 -1.07 -10.22 -15.67
CA GLU A 35 -0.59 -10.96 -16.85
C GLU A 35 0.05 -10.03 -17.90
N THR A 36 -0.58 -8.88 -18.16
CA THR A 36 -0.03 -7.87 -19.07
C THR A 36 1.30 -7.31 -18.59
N ARG A 37 1.41 -7.04 -17.30
CA ARG A 37 2.63 -6.48 -16.69
C ARG A 37 3.76 -7.50 -16.61
N GLU A 38 3.46 -8.78 -16.36
CA GLU A 38 4.44 -9.86 -16.39
C GLU A 38 5.10 -10.04 -17.75
N GLN A 39 4.37 -9.77 -18.84
CA GLN A 39 4.90 -9.79 -20.20
C GLN A 39 5.78 -8.57 -20.51
N GLN A 40 5.66 -7.49 -19.74
CA GLN A 40 6.44 -6.26 -19.86
C GLN A 40 7.52 -6.19 -18.79
N VAL A 41 8.60 -6.93 -18.97
CA VAL A 41 9.69 -7.12 -17.97
C VAL A 41 10.26 -5.78 -17.49
N ASP A 42 10.28 -4.76 -18.34
CA ASP A 42 10.81 -3.42 -18.07
C ASP A 42 9.73 -2.39 -17.68
N TYR A 43 8.48 -2.82 -17.42
CA TYR A 43 7.38 -1.92 -17.09
C TYR A 43 7.75 -0.90 -15.99
N PHE A 44 8.36 -1.37 -14.89
CA PHE A 44 8.69 -0.51 -13.75
C PHE A 44 9.85 0.47 -14.00
N SER A 45 10.63 0.26 -15.03
CA SER A 45 11.71 1.15 -15.48
C SER A 45 11.39 1.93 -16.74
N SER A 46 10.20 1.69 -17.31
CA SER A 46 9.74 2.36 -18.52
C SER A 46 9.12 3.73 -18.22
N ASN A 47 8.99 4.56 -19.24
CA ASN A 47 8.28 5.84 -19.16
C ASN A 47 6.75 5.70 -19.04
N GLN A 48 6.20 4.47 -19.06
CA GLN A 48 4.79 4.20 -18.79
C GLN A 48 4.48 4.24 -17.28
N MET A 49 5.49 3.99 -16.45
CA MET A 49 5.37 4.10 -15.00
C MET A 49 5.89 5.46 -14.52
N VAL A 50 5.00 6.43 -14.42
CA VAL A 50 5.31 7.74 -13.86
C VAL A 50 4.92 7.76 -12.39
N GLY A 51 5.92 7.73 -11.52
CA GLY A 51 5.75 7.72 -10.07
C GLY A 51 5.71 9.11 -9.47
N ALA A 52 4.87 9.29 -8.45
CA ALA A 52 4.93 10.42 -7.54
C ALA A 52 4.99 9.92 -6.10
N VAL A 53 5.69 10.63 -5.23
CA VAL A 53 5.82 10.33 -3.81
C VAL A 53 5.54 11.56 -2.97
N GLY A 54 4.87 11.39 -1.84
CA GLY A 54 4.62 12.52 -0.95
C GLY A 54 3.90 12.16 0.34
N TYR A 55 3.96 13.10 1.28
CA TYR A 55 3.18 13.07 2.50
C TYR A 55 1.76 13.57 2.23
N VAL A 56 0.76 12.83 2.70
CA VAL A 56 -0.66 13.16 2.50
C VAL A 56 -1.03 14.48 3.17
N ASP A 57 -0.59 14.69 4.40
CA ASP A 57 -0.85 15.89 5.18
C ASP A 57 -0.25 17.14 4.51
N LEU A 58 0.98 17.08 4.05
CA LEU A 58 1.66 18.21 3.39
C LEU A 58 1.06 18.54 2.02
N TYR A 59 0.64 17.54 1.25
CA TYR A 59 0.14 17.75 -0.11
C TYR A 59 -1.36 18.03 -0.16
N ALA A 60 -2.15 17.37 0.68
CA ALA A 60 -3.61 17.35 0.56
C ALA A 60 -4.35 17.52 1.91
N GLY A 61 -3.64 17.63 3.01
CA GLY A 61 -4.17 17.73 4.37
C GLY A 61 -4.61 16.39 4.96
N ASN A 62 -5.31 15.55 4.19
CA ASN A 62 -5.78 14.23 4.60
C ASN A 62 -6.11 13.35 3.39
N LEU A 63 -6.50 12.09 3.62
CA LEU A 63 -6.82 11.12 2.57
C LEU A 63 -8.01 11.57 1.70
N LYS A 64 -9.01 12.22 2.29
CA LYS A 64 -10.15 12.77 1.53
C LYS A 64 -9.71 13.90 0.59
N GLY A 65 -8.81 14.76 1.05
CA GLY A 65 -8.20 15.80 0.22
C GLY A 65 -7.33 15.20 -0.90
N LEU A 66 -6.56 14.16 -0.60
CA LEU A 66 -5.78 13.43 -1.61
C LEU A 66 -6.68 12.82 -2.68
N ARG A 67 -7.77 12.17 -2.28
CA ARG A 67 -8.75 11.61 -3.22
C ARG A 67 -9.28 12.66 -4.20
N ALA A 68 -9.53 13.88 -3.74
CA ALA A 68 -9.97 14.98 -4.60
C ALA A 68 -8.90 15.44 -5.60
N LYS A 69 -7.61 15.22 -5.30
CA LYS A 69 -6.47 15.58 -6.17
C LYS A 69 -6.07 14.49 -7.17
N LEU A 70 -6.58 13.25 -7.04
CA LEU A 70 -6.24 12.15 -7.95
C LEU A 70 -6.52 12.45 -9.44
N PRO A 71 -7.62 13.14 -9.83
CA PRO A 71 -7.83 13.49 -11.24
C PRO A 71 -6.72 14.37 -11.81
N ALA A 72 -6.24 15.34 -11.05
CA ALA A 72 -5.14 16.21 -11.47
C ALA A 72 -3.82 15.44 -11.62
N LEU A 73 -3.52 14.54 -10.68
CA LEU A 73 -2.34 13.66 -10.79
C LEU A 73 -2.40 12.78 -12.04
N LYS A 74 -3.59 12.23 -12.35
CA LYS A 74 -3.80 11.46 -13.60
C LYS A 74 -3.58 12.31 -14.85
N GLN A 75 -4.04 13.57 -14.86
CA GLN A 75 -3.81 14.49 -15.97
C GLN A 75 -2.33 14.81 -16.18
N LEU A 76 -1.54 14.81 -15.10
CA LEU A 76 -0.08 14.92 -15.15
C LEU A 76 0.63 13.65 -15.61
N GLY A 77 -0.12 12.57 -15.90
CA GLY A 77 0.44 11.29 -16.32
C GLY A 77 0.92 10.39 -15.19
N VAL A 78 0.64 10.72 -13.93
CA VAL A 78 1.02 9.88 -12.79
C VAL A 78 0.24 8.56 -12.83
N THR A 79 0.96 7.45 -12.89
CA THR A 79 0.40 6.08 -12.91
C THR A 79 0.70 5.31 -11.63
N TYR A 80 1.64 5.79 -10.82
CA TYR A 80 2.01 5.21 -9.52
C TYR A 80 2.12 6.31 -8.46
N LEU A 81 1.43 6.14 -7.34
CA LEU A 81 1.49 7.06 -6.23
C LEU A 81 2.00 6.34 -4.97
N HIS A 82 3.19 6.72 -4.51
CA HIS A 82 3.74 6.25 -3.25
C HIS A 82 3.39 7.25 -2.13
N LEU A 83 2.64 6.78 -1.15
CA LEU A 83 2.30 7.58 0.02
C LEU A 83 3.32 7.29 1.13
N MET A 84 3.89 8.36 1.68
CA MET A 84 4.71 8.28 2.86
C MET A 84 3.87 7.75 4.05
N PRO A 85 4.48 7.29 5.16
CA PRO A 85 3.78 6.51 6.17
C PRO A 85 2.44 7.10 6.63
N LEU A 86 1.41 6.24 6.66
CA LEU A 86 0.03 6.61 6.96
C LEU A 86 -0.46 6.07 8.31
N PHE A 87 0.20 5.02 8.82
CA PHE A 87 -0.25 4.28 9.99
C PHE A 87 0.02 5.02 11.29
N THR A 88 -0.69 4.62 12.33
CA THR A 88 -0.54 5.17 13.68
C THR A 88 0.89 4.97 14.19
N CYS A 89 1.47 6.04 14.71
CA CYS A 89 2.82 6.07 15.27
C CYS A 89 2.82 6.89 16.58
N PRO A 90 3.84 6.75 17.45
CA PRO A 90 3.96 7.54 18.66
C PRO A 90 4.10 9.04 18.35
N GLU A 91 3.40 9.88 19.11
CA GLU A 91 3.36 11.34 18.87
C GLU A 91 4.74 12.02 18.89
N ASN A 92 5.61 11.63 19.83
CA ASN A 92 6.91 12.30 20.02
C ASN A 92 8.11 11.55 19.46
N ASN A 93 7.90 10.38 18.87
CA ASN A 93 8.98 9.50 18.41
C ASN A 93 8.55 8.71 17.17
N SER A 94 7.99 9.41 16.19
CA SER A 94 7.39 8.80 15.01
C SER A 94 8.39 8.42 13.92
N ASP A 95 9.61 8.95 13.97
CA ASP A 95 10.63 8.78 12.91
C ASP A 95 10.04 9.09 11.50
N GLY A 96 9.42 10.27 11.37
CA GLY A 96 8.76 10.66 10.12
C GLY A 96 7.53 9.78 9.76
N GLY A 97 6.97 9.06 10.73
CA GLY A 97 5.87 8.12 10.57
C GLY A 97 6.30 6.66 10.38
N TYR A 98 7.61 6.38 10.27
CA TYR A 98 8.12 5.02 10.07
C TYR A 98 8.13 4.16 11.33
N ALA A 99 8.10 4.75 12.54
CA ALA A 99 7.95 4.04 13.79
C ALA A 99 6.48 3.62 14.02
N VAL A 100 5.97 2.73 13.16
CA VAL A 100 4.57 2.30 13.20
C VAL A 100 4.29 1.51 14.48
N SER A 101 3.31 1.97 15.26
CA SER A 101 2.82 1.29 16.48
C SER A 101 1.59 0.42 16.22
N ASP A 102 0.81 0.72 15.17
CA ASP A 102 -0.36 -0.06 14.79
C ASP A 102 -0.56 -0.04 13.27
N PHE A 103 -0.42 -1.20 12.63
CA PHE A 103 -0.65 -1.38 11.19
C PHE A 103 -2.13 -1.53 10.80
N ARG A 104 -3.05 -1.53 11.77
CA ARG A 104 -4.49 -1.67 11.54
C ARG A 104 -5.24 -0.36 11.68
N SER A 105 -4.54 0.72 11.99
CA SER A 105 -5.12 2.07 12.10
C SER A 105 -4.29 3.09 11.36
N VAL A 106 -4.98 4.01 10.68
CA VAL A 106 -4.39 5.19 10.08
C VAL A 106 -4.28 6.29 11.13
N ARG A 107 -3.29 7.16 11.03
CA ARG A 107 -3.20 8.37 11.85
C ARG A 107 -4.54 9.14 11.78
N ALA A 108 -5.07 9.50 12.94
CA ALA A 108 -6.41 10.10 13.06
C ALA A 108 -6.57 11.42 12.29
N ASP A 109 -5.48 12.18 12.12
CA ASP A 109 -5.47 13.41 11.34
C ASP A 109 -5.55 13.17 9.82
N LEU A 110 -5.17 11.97 9.34
CA LEU A 110 -5.21 11.62 7.92
C LEU A 110 -6.55 11.02 7.49
N GLY A 111 -7.26 10.31 8.36
CA GLY A 111 -8.54 9.69 8.05
C GLY A 111 -8.78 8.35 8.74
N THR A 112 -9.47 7.45 8.05
CA THR A 112 -9.84 6.11 8.54
C THR A 112 -9.34 5.03 7.59
N MET A 113 -9.50 3.76 7.99
CA MET A 113 -9.18 2.59 7.14
C MET A 113 -10.25 2.31 6.07
N ASP A 114 -11.44 2.95 6.17
CA ASP A 114 -12.58 2.77 5.25
C ASP A 114 -12.48 3.62 3.98
#